data_745f9afd7fb4c18a11ccf71547991fb0
#
_entry.id   745f9afd7fb4c18a11ccf71547991fb0
#
_cell.length_a   1.000
_cell.length_b   1.000
_cell.length_c   1.000
_cell.angle_alpha   90.00
_cell.angle_beta   90.00
_cell.angle_gamma   90.00
#
_symmetry.space_group_name_H-M   'P 1'
#
loop_
_entity.id
_entity.type
_entity.pdbx_description
1 polymer ?
#
loop_
_entity_poly.entity_id
_entity_poly.type
_entity_poly.pdbx_seq_one_letter_code
_entity_poly.pdbx_strand_id
1 'polypeptide(L)'
;MKKIFYILPLLMILIANQGCKKFLNVEPVTSLSGNNFWKTSKDAEDFTKDVYRLFRVSTMSSIMLAMGDYRNGPGKATSVNPKRYDLDYLAVNNMKKLLAADATRTRPDYNASLEWYQARARYDLIPDWKPFYKTIQAANILYKEVDRIQDPAFSEANRKQYKGEAVFMRCLSYFFLVRLFSDVPYYTNAYNQEPLPRTDMVIVLKNCIADLDKVKNDLPWTYKDPANRAVRAMRGSAIALMMHMNMWCAGFDQANTNSYYRAVDDLGKEIENIGEAEKGAYTLLPIEQTYLVMFGRSQEGLFEIQLSNNSGEVSGDRRYKFSNGVAHLPFLTSTDRLQSEFAFKSDYMKRIFPETVADKRKNVWFDVADIYDETGKAIIYKFFNRAAPTQGDDDNPIIFRYADVLLLHAEALAELGEDGAAEILLNRIRSRAGAELFPANPGEGKIKDAIYYERCKELLGEGHYFYDLVRTRKIMNPTYCYSPLSFSAFISKAWTWPISSTALANNPYMTLNSYWQ
;
A
#
# COMPACT_ATOMS: atom_id res chain seq x y z
N MET A 1 42.66 48.35 24.15
CA MET A 1 42.52 47.24 23.19
C MET A 1 42.25 45.86 23.79
N LYS A 2 42.28 45.64 25.11
CA LYS A 2 42.01 44.32 25.73
C LYS A 2 40.55 44.02 26.02
N LYS A 3 39.60 44.94 25.91
CA LYS A 3 38.16 44.70 26.19
C LYS A 3 37.34 44.24 24.98
N ILE A 4 37.87 44.34 23.75
CA ILE A 4 37.19 43.89 22.52
C ILE A 4 37.28 42.37 22.33
N PHE A 5 38.28 41.71 22.92
CA PHE A 5 38.56 40.29 22.74
C PHE A 5 37.59 39.36 23.50
N TYR A 6 36.82 39.89 24.46
CA TYR A 6 35.81 39.11 25.21
C TYR A 6 34.40 39.28 24.70
N ILE A 7 34.12 40.29 23.87
CA ILE A 7 32.80 40.56 23.28
C ILE A 7 32.57 39.67 22.07
N LEU A 8 33.62 39.34 21.30
CA LEU A 8 33.51 38.50 20.10
C LEU A 8 33.04 37.05 20.37
N PRO A 9 33.61 36.33 21.36
CA PRO A 9 33.11 34.97 21.71
C PRO A 9 31.69 34.99 22.32
N LEU A 10 31.34 36.05 23.07
CA LEU A 10 29.97 36.17 23.62
C LEU A 10 28.92 36.43 22.54
N LEU A 11 29.29 37.18 21.50
CA LEU A 11 28.44 37.41 20.32
C LEU A 11 28.27 36.14 19.45
N MET A 12 29.32 35.30 19.34
CA MET A 12 29.26 34.00 18.67
C MET A 12 28.36 32.99 19.39
N ILE A 13 28.36 33.00 20.73
CA ILE A 13 27.47 32.11 21.52
C ILE A 13 26.00 32.53 21.41
N LEU A 14 25.71 33.82 21.25
CA LEU A 14 24.34 34.31 21.01
C LEU A 14 23.82 34.00 19.60
N ILE A 15 24.68 33.89 18.60
CA ILE A 15 24.32 33.54 17.23
C ILE A 15 24.13 32.00 17.11
N ALA A 16 24.84 31.21 17.91
CA ALA A 16 24.72 29.73 17.88
C ALA A 16 23.40 29.20 18.50
N ASN A 17 22.66 30.03 19.25
CA ASN A 17 21.34 29.67 19.79
C ASN A 17 20.14 29.98 18.87
N GLN A 18 20.38 30.42 17.64
CA GLN A 18 19.37 30.44 16.60
C GLN A 18 19.18 29.01 16.03
N GLY A 19 18.92 28.06 16.92
CA GLY A 19 18.57 26.69 16.56
C GLY A 19 17.38 26.70 15.62
N CYS A 20 17.53 26.02 14.52
CA CYS A 20 16.62 25.91 13.39
C CYS A 20 15.16 25.67 13.79
N LYS A 21 14.38 26.70 14.04
CA LYS A 21 12.90 26.67 14.08
C LYS A 21 12.27 26.30 12.72
N LYS A 22 13.09 26.10 11.68
CA LYS A 22 12.62 25.93 10.29
C LYS A 22 12.26 24.49 9.88
N PHE A 23 12.48 23.49 10.71
CA PHE A 23 12.33 22.09 10.24
C PHE A 23 10.89 21.56 10.34
N LEU A 24 10.05 22.13 11.19
CA LEU A 24 8.61 21.82 11.28
C LEU A 24 7.73 22.90 10.64
N ASN A 25 8.30 24.01 10.20
CA ASN A 25 7.60 24.88 9.28
C ASN A 25 7.57 24.20 7.91
N VAL A 26 6.63 23.28 7.73
CA VAL A 26 6.07 23.04 6.41
C VAL A 26 5.41 24.35 6.05
N GLU A 27 6.11 25.22 5.30
CA GLU A 27 5.44 26.32 4.63
C GLU A 27 4.23 25.70 3.92
N PRO A 28 3.02 26.29 4.04
CA PRO A 28 1.87 25.81 3.30
C PRO A 28 2.31 25.63 1.84
N VAL A 29 1.96 24.51 1.24
CA VAL A 29 2.35 24.14 -0.15
C VAL A 29 1.89 25.19 -1.17
N THR A 30 1.10 26.13 -0.71
CA THR A 30 0.76 27.36 -1.44
C THR A 30 1.04 28.56 -0.55
N SER A 31 1.65 29.60 -1.11
CA SER A 31 1.90 30.92 -0.49
C SER A 31 0.62 31.70 -0.10
N LEU A 32 -0.50 31.00 0.05
CA LEU A 32 -1.78 31.54 0.48
C LEU A 32 -1.81 31.51 2.01
N SER A 33 -1.55 32.66 2.62
CA SER A 33 -1.64 32.85 4.07
C SER A 33 -3.02 32.45 4.58
N GLY A 34 -3.06 31.59 5.61
CA GLY A 34 -4.22 30.84 6.08
C GLY A 34 -5.51 31.59 6.42
N ASN A 35 -5.53 32.93 6.40
CA ASN A 35 -6.74 33.70 6.73
C ASN A 35 -7.66 34.00 5.56
N ASN A 36 -7.24 33.78 4.30
CA ASN A 36 -7.99 34.16 3.11
C ASN A 36 -8.31 33.00 2.15
N PHE A 37 -7.88 31.79 2.43
CA PHE A 37 -8.06 30.65 1.53
C PHE A 37 -9.46 30.03 1.64
N TRP A 38 -9.91 29.68 2.85
CA TRP A 38 -11.11 28.88 3.11
C TRP A 38 -12.40 29.70 3.01
N LYS A 39 -12.88 29.99 1.81
CA LYS A 39 -14.05 30.83 1.56
C LYS A 39 -15.21 30.10 0.88
N THR A 40 -14.91 29.19 -0.05
CA THR A 40 -15.89 28.55 -0.92
C THR A 40 -15.79 27.04 -0.91
N SER A 41 -16.84 26.36 -1.38
CA SER A 41 -16.82 24.92 -1.61
C SER A 41 -15.71 24.48 -2.57
N LYS A 42 -15.33 25.36 -3.53
CA LYS A 42 -14.23 25.11 -4.45
C LYS A 42 -12.88 25.04 -3.74
N ASP A 43 -12.66 25.84 -2.72
CA ASP A 43 -11.42 25.83 -1.95
C ASP A 43 -11.25 24.50 -1.19
N ALA A 44 -12.37 23.96 -0.63
CA ALA A 44 -12.37 22.64 -0.02
C ALA A 44 -12.03 21.54 -1.04
N GLU A 45 -12.64 21.59 -2.22
CA GLU A 45 -12.42 20.62 -3.30
C GLU A 45 -10.96 20.65 -3.79
N ASP A 46 -10.42 21.84 -4.06
CA ASP A 46 -9.06 22.00 -4.58
C ASP A 46 -8.02 21.53 -3.55
N PHE A 47 -8.22 21.85 -2.27
CA PHE A 47 -7.33 21.39 -1.20
C PHE A 47 -7.44 19.87 -1.00
N THR A 48 -8.65 19.30 -1.11
CA THR A 48 -8.86 17.85 -1.04
C THR A 48 -8.10 17.14 -2.15
N LYS A 49 -8.18 17.62 -3.39
CA LYS A 49 -7.39 17.08 -4.52
C LYS A 49 -5.89 17.11 -4.23
N ASP A 50 -5.40 18.17 -3.57
CA ASP A 50 -3.99 18.24 -3.19
C ASP A 50 -3.60 17.20 -2.14
N VAL A 51 -4.47 16.89 -1.18
CA VAL A 51 -4.26 15.78 -0.21
C VAL A 51 -4.08 14.44 -0.94
N TYR A 52 -4.93 14.13 -1.93
CA TYR A 52 -4.78 12.92 -2.76
C TYR A 52 -3.49 12.94 -3.59
N ARG A 53 -3.14 14.09 -4.16
CA ARG A 53 -1.89 14.27 -4.90
C ARG A 53 -0.67 14.03 -4.02
N LEU A 54 -0.66 14.54 -2.78
CA LEU A 54 0.43 14.31 -1.82
C LEU A 54 0.58 12.83 -1.50
N PHE A 55 -0.52 12.10 -1.29
CA PHE A 55 -0.48 10.66 -1.06
C PHE A 55 0.06 9.91 -2.28
N ARG A 56 -0.36 10.27 -3.50
CA ARG A 56 0.19 9.70 -4.72
C ARG A 56 1.69 9.90 -4.81
N VAL A 57 2.19 11.11 -4.53
CA VAL A 57 3.64 11.38 -4.48
C VAL A 57 4.33 10.50 -3.43
N SER A 58 3.71 10.30 -2.26
CA SER A 58 4.27 9.48 -1.19
C SER A 58 4.45 8.03 -1.60
N THR A 59 3.54 7.49 -2.40
CA THR A 59 3.49 6.06 -2.77
C THR A 59 4.11 5.75 -4.12
N MET A 60 4.05 6.70 -5.07
CA MET A 60 4.46 6.47 -6.47
C MET A 60 5.83 7.06 -6.82
N SER A 61 6.56 7.61 -5.85
CA SER A 61 7.93 8.10 -6.07
C SER A 61 9.00 6.98 -6.04
N SER A 62 8.60 5.78 -5.68
CA SER A 62 9.47 4.60 -5.57
C SER A 62 8.69 3.32 -5.86
N ILE A 63 9.40 2.18 -5.88
CA ILE A 63 8.82 0.83 -6.05
C ILE A 63 7.97 0.35 -4.83
N MET A 64 7.62 1.23 -3.91
CA MET A 64 7.00 0.91 -2.63
C MET A 64 5.78 -0.02 -2.72
N LEU A 65 4.87 0.21 -3.67
CA LEU A 65 3.68 -0.62 -3.82
C LEU A 65 4.02 -2.03 -4.33
N ALA A 66 4.85 -2.14 -5.37
CA ALA A 66 5.24 -3.42 -5.95
C ALA A 66 6.08 -4.28 -4.99
N MET A 67 6.69 -3.68 -3.98
CA MET A 67 7.45 -4.42 -2.97
C MET A 67 6.60 -5.39 -2.15
N GLY A 68 5.31 -5.17 -2.04
CA GLY A 68 4.40 -6.11 -1.41
C GLY A 68 4.38 -7.48 -2.09
N ASP A 69 4.77 -7.59 -3.36
CA ASP A 69 4.89 -8.84 -4.09
C ASP A 69 6.34 -9.32 -4.26
N TYR A 70 7.30 -8.40 -4.34
CA TYR A 70 8.71 -8.75 -4.53
C TYR A 70 9.39 -9.16 -3.24
N ARG A 71 9.08 -8.50 -2.11
CA ARG A 71 9.77 -8.69 -0.84
C ARG A 71 9.39 -10.03 -0.21
N ASN A 72 10.41 -10.83 0.11
CA ASN A 72 10.25 -12.20 0.59
C ASN A 72 9.36 -13.05 -0.33
N GLY A 73 9.30 -12.64 -1.60
CA GLY A 73 8.35 -13.12 -2.58
C GLY A 73 8.74 -14.46 -3.21
N PRO A 74 7.76 -15.11 -3.82
CA PRO A 74 7.92 -16.40 -4.47
C PRO A 74 8.49 -16.28 -5.90
N GLY A 75 9.25 -15.23 -6.17
CA GLY A 75 9.82 -14.98 -7.49
C GLY A 75 11.31 -14.70 -7.45
N LYS A 76 11.87 -14.44 -8.60
CA LYS A 76 13.29 -14.15 -8.79
C LYS A 76 13.50 -13.23 -9.99
N ALA A 77 14.68 -12.57 -10.03
CA ALA A 77 15.12 -11.88 -11.23
C ALA A 77 15.40 -12.88 -12.35
N THR A 78 15.02 -12.52 -13.57
CA THR A 78 15.32 -13.30 -14.78
C THR A 78 16.73 -13.04 -15.30
N SER A 79 17.11 -13.69 -16.39
CA SER A 79 18.41 -13.48 -17.05
C SER A 79 18.45 -12.28 -18.00
N VAL A 80 17.42 -11.44 -18.03
CA VAL A 80 17.39 -10.21 -18.82
C VAL A 80 18.59 -9.33 -18.47
N ASN A 81 19.28 -8.81 -19.49
CA ASN A 81 20.44 -7.96 -19.30
C ASN A 81 20.05 -6.47 -19.37
N PRO A 82 20.41 -5.65 -18.38
CA PRO A 82 21.10 -6.01 -17.15
C PRO A 82 20.17 -6.74 -16.15
N LYS A 83 20.72 -7.75 -15.47
CA LYS A 83 19.95 -8.53 -14.48
C LYS A 83 19.56 -7.68 -13.26
N ARG A 84 18.31 -7.83 -12.80
CA ARG A 84 17.73 -7.15 -11.65
C ARG A 84 18.16 -7.81 -10.31
N TYR A 85 19.43 -7.66 -9.92
CA TYR A 85 19.94 -8.22 -8.66
C TYR A 85 19.22 -7.67 -7.42
N ASP A 86 18.65 -6.48 -7.50
CA ASP A 86 17.81 -5.88 -6.47
C ASP A 86 16.58 -6.74 -6.15
N LEU A 87 15.95 -7.34 -7.18
CA LEU A 87 14.82 -8.25 -6.99
C LEU A 87 15.23 -9.54 -6.27
N ASP A 88 16.43 -10.07 -6.56
CA ASP A 88 16.95 -11.24 -5.85
C ASP A 88 17.20 -10.92 -4.35
N TYR A 89 17.68 -9.71 -4.01
CA TYR A 89 17.83 -9.29 -2.60
C TYR A 89 16.50 -9.08 -1.90
N LEU A 90 15.50 -8.52 -2.60
CA LEU A 90 14.15 -8.41 -2.08
C LEU A 90 13.55 -9.79 -1.80
N ALA A 91 13.66 -10.74 -2.75
CA ALA A 91 13.10 -12.08 -2.64
C ALA A 91 13.63 -12.86 -1.42
N VAL A 92 14.84 -12.58 -0.97
CA VAL A 92 15.43 -13.19 0.23
C VAL A 92 15.43 -12.27 1.46
N ASN A 93 14.70 -11.16 1.40
CA ASN A 93 14.62 -10.14 2.45
C ASN A 93 16.00 -9.63 2.94
N ASN A 94 17.00 -9.58 2.05
CA ASN A 94 18.32 -9.06 2.36
C ASN A 94 18.37 -7.53 2.19
N MET A 95 17.56 -6.84 3.01
CA MET A 95 17.38 -5.40 2.93
C MET A 95 18.63 -4.61 3.30
N LYS A 96 19.48 -5.14 4.22
CA LYS A 96 20.75 -4.49 4.56
C LYS A 96 21.68 -4.44 3.35
N LYS A 97 21.78 -5.53 2.59
CA LYS A 97 22.58 -5.55 1.36
C LYS A 97 21.96 -4.68 0.25
N LEU A 98 20.64 -4.69 0.11
CA LEU A 98 19.93 -3.83 -0.83
C LEU A 98 20.23 -2.34 -0.58
N LEU A 99 20.21 -1.90 0.69
CA LEU A 99 20.46 -0.50 1.06
C LEU A 99 21.94 -0.14 1.17
N ALA A 100 22.83 -1.10 1.49
CA ALA A 100 24.26 -0.87 1.65
C ALA A 100 25.01 -0.70 0.31
N ALA A 101 24.39 -0.99 -0.82
CA ALA A 101 24.97 -0.72 -2.13
C ALA A 101 24.99 0.79 -2.42
N ASP A 102 25.29 1.58 -1.39
CA ASP A 102 25.33 3.02 -1.49
C ASP A 102 26.73 3.52 -1.86
N ALA A 103 26.66 4.45 -2.78
CA ALA A 103 27.37 5.74 -2.91
C ALA A 103 28.90 5.77 -2.94
N THR A 104 29.64 4.74 -2.68
CA THR A 104 31.09 4.76 -2.91
C THR A 104 31.51 3.63 -3.84
N ARG A 105 31.66 3.96 -5.11
CA ARG A 105 32.19 3.11 -6.19
C ARG A 105 33.55 2.42 -5.87
N THR A 106 34.05 2.64 -4.69
CA THR A 106 35.33 2.13 -4.17
C THR A 106 35.19 0.94 -3.23
N ARG A 107 33.93 0.47 -2.96
CA ARG A 107 33.73 -0.69 -2.09
C ARG A 107 34.06 -2.00 -2.79
N PRO A 108 34.64 -3.01 -2.11
CA PRO A 108 34.94 -4.32 -2.69
C PRO A 108 33.72 -5.08 -3.18
N ASP A 109 32.54 -4.79 -2.63
CA ASP A 109 31.24 -5.39 -2.95
C ASP A 109 30.40 -4.54 -3.91
N TYR A 110 30.99 -3.51 -4.52
CA TYR A 110 30.31 -2.65 -5.47
C TYR A 110 29.77 -3.43 -6.66
N ASN A 111 28.48 -3.29 -6.93
CA ASN A 111 27.79 -3.88 -8.06
C ASN A 111 27.10 -2.78 -8.86
N ALA A 112 27.70 -2.39 -9.99
CA ALA A 112 27.18 -1.33 -10.86
C ALA A 112 25.75 -1.57 -11.35
N SER A 113 25.37 -2.83 -11.58
CA SER A 113 24.01 -3.17 -11.99
C SER A 113 23.01 -2.96 -10.86
N LEU A 114 23.38 -3.36 -9.63
CA LEU A 114 22.55 -3.16 -8.44
C LEU A 114 22.34 -1.66 -8.15
N GLU A 115 23.43 -0.88 -8.19
CA GLU A 115 23.36 0.57 -7.99
C GLU A 115 22.48 1.26 -9.03
N TRP A 116 22.58 0.84 -10.30
CA TRP A 116 21.73 1.37 -11.35
C TRP A 116 20.24 1.10 -11.10
N TYR A 117 19.87 -0.11 -10.64
CA TYR A 117 18.50 -0.43 -10.29
C TYR A 117 18.02 0.27 -9.01
N GLN A 118 18.88 0.44 -8.03
CA GLN A 118 18.55 1.23 -6.85
C GLN A 118 18.20 2.68 -7.22
N ALA A 119 19.01 3.31 -8.05
CA ALA A 119 18.74 4.64 -8.55
C ALA A 119 17.42 4.72 -9.33
N ARG A 120 17.09 3.68 -10.09
CA ARG A 120 15.85 3.61 -10.87
C ARG A 120 14.62 3.23 -10.05
N ALA A 121 14.75 2.33 -9.08
CA ALA A 121 13.66 1.91 -8.20
C ALA A 121 13.47 2.86 -7.02
N ARG A 122 14.41 3.75 -6.80
CA ARG A 122 14.41 4.79 -5.76
C ARG A 122 14.18 4.21 -4.37
N TYR A 123 14.92 3.15 -4.03
CA TYR A 123 14.91 2.57 -2.69
C TYR A 123 15.34 3.57 -1.61
N ASP A 124 16.17 4.56 -1.98
CA ASP A 124 16.61 5.66 -1.14
C ASP A 124 15.46 6.53 -0.61
N LEU A 125 14.34 6.57 -1.30
CA LEU A 125 13.16 7.35 -0.91
C LEU A 125 12.27 6.64 0.11
N ILE A 126 12.30 5.31 0.19
CA ILE A 126 11.40 4.56 1.08
C ILE A 126 11.68 4.85 2.57
N PRO A 127 12.95 4.98 3.05
CA PRO A 127 13.25 5.38 4.42
C PRO A 127 12.76 6.77 4.80
N ASP A 128 12.49 7.66 3.84
CA ASP A 128 11.98 8.99 4.12
C ASP A 128 10.46 8.99 4.31
N TRP A 129 10.02 8.97 5.55
CA TRP A 129 8.60 9.03 5.89
C TRP A 129 7.95 10.41 5.77
N LYS A 130 8.74 11.45 5.51
CA LYS A 130 8.29 12.85 5.42
C LYS A 130 7.15 13.06 4.42
N PRO A 131 7.12 12.44 3.22
CA PRO A 131 6.00 12.59 2.29
C PRO A 131 4.66 12.15 2.89
N PHE A 132 4.62 11.04 3.66
CA PHE A 132 3.41 10.62 4.35
C PHE A 132 2.97 11.61 5.43
N TYR A 133 3.92 12.15 6.20
CA TYR A 133 3.59 13.18 7.19
C TYR A 133 3.10 14.48 6.56
N LYS A 134 3.53 14.84 5.35
CA LYS A 134 2.94 15.94 4.58
C LYS A 134 1.48 15.68 4.24
N THR A 135 1.15 14.46 3.84
CA THR A 135 -0.24 14.05 3.58
C THR A 135 -1.07 14.11 4.87
N ILE A 136 -0.56 13.59 5.98
CA ILE A 136 -1.21 13.62 7.30
C ILE A 136 -1.47 15.06 7.75
N GLN A 137 -0.47 15.93 7.61
CA GLN A 137 -0.58 17.34 7.97
C GLN A 137 -1.65 18.05 7.13
N ALA A 138 -1.62 17.85 5.81
CA ALA A 138 -2.62 18.42 4.91
C ALA A 138 -4.03 17.90 5.22
N ALA A 139 -4.17 16.61 5.50
CA ALA A 139 -5.45 16.02 5.90
C ALA A 139 -5.97 16.61 7.23
N ASN A 140 -5.09 16.81 8.23
CA ASN A 140 -5.45 17.45 9.49
C ASN A 140 -5.87 18.92 9.29
N ILE A 141 -5.21 19.65 8.40
CA ILE A 141 -5.57 21.02 8.03
C ILE A 141 -6.94 21.04 7.36
N LEU A 142 -7.17 20.17 6.37
CA LEU A 142 -8.47 20.06 5.70
C LEU A 142 -9.60 19.80 6.72
N TYR A 143 -9.42 18.81 7.59
CA TYR A 143 -10.41 18.44 8.61
C TYR A 143 -10.80 19.63 9.50
N LYS A 144 -9.80 20.44 9.91
CA LYS A 144 -10.02 21.59 10.79
C LYS A 144 -10.57 22.80 10.06
N GLU A 145 -9.97 23.14 8.93
CA GLU A 145 -10.21 24.44 8.28
C GLU A 145 -11.48 24.46 7.43
N VAL A 146 -11.98 23.30 7.00
CA VAL A 146 -13.24 23.20 6.24
C VAL A 146 -14.44 23.78 7.01
N ASP A 147 -14.36 23.83 8.36
CA ASP A 147 -15.39 24.45 9.20
C ASP A 147 -15.46 25.98 9.07
N ARG A 148 -14.42 26.61 8.54
CA ARG A 148 -14.37 28.09 8.37
C ARG A 148 -15.12 28.58 7.14
N ILE A 149 -15.46 27.68 6.22
CA ILE A 149 -16.15 28.03 4.97
C ILE A 149 -17.59 28.45 5.29
N GLN A 150 -17.92 29.69 4.94
CA GLN A 150 -19.23 30.32 5.17
C GLN A 150 -20.06 30.41 3.86
N ASP A 151 -19.65 29.73 2.80
CA ASP A 151 -20.36 29.70 1.54
C ASP A 151 -21.76 29.04 1.73
N PRO A 152 -22.87 29.76 1.44
CA PRO A 152 -24.21 29.19 1.54
C PRO A 152 -24.43 27.96 0.64
N ALA A 153 -23.68 27.80 -0.43
CA ALA A 153 -23.71 26.64 -1.31
C ALA A 153 -22.96 25.43 -0.73
N PHE A 154 -22.17 25.62 0.35
CA PHE A 154 -21.42 24.57 0.99
C PHE A 154 -22.27 23.90 2.09
N SER A 155 -22.97 22.85 1.73
CA SER A 155 -23.87 22.14 2.64
C SER A 155 -23.12 21.45 3.78
N GLU A 156 -23.84 21.20 4.89
CA GLU A 156 -23.28 20.42 6.01
C GLU A 156 -22.93 18.98 5.59
N ALA A 157 -23.68 18.39 4.67
CA ALA A 157 -23.37 17.08 4.11
C ALA A 157 -22.02 17.09 3.36
N ASN A 158 -21.76 18.13 2.55
CA ASN A 158 -20.48 18.28 1.87
C ASN A 158 -19.34 18.48 2.88
N ARG A 159 -19.55 19.29 3.91
CA ARG A 159 -18.56 19.50 4.98
C ARG A 159 -18.17 18.18 5.66
N LYS A 160 -19.15 17.38 6.05
CA LYS A 160 -18.93 16.06 6.65
C LYS A 160 -18.21 15.11 5.70
N GLN A 161 -18.58 15.11 4.42
CA GLN A 161 -17.89 14.29 3.42
C GLN A 161 -16.42 14.67 3.29
N TYR A 162 -16.05 15.96 3.18
CA TYR A 162 -14.64 16.37 3.10
C TYR A 162 -13.87 16.03 4.38
N LYS A 163 -14.51 16.12 5.55
CA LYS A 163 -13.92 15.64 6.81
C LYS A 163 -13.68 14.13 6.78
N GLY A 164 -14.63 13.36 6.26
CA GLY A 164 -14.49 11.92 6.07
C GLY A 164 -13.32 11.57 5.15
N GLU A 165 -13.19 12.26 4.03
CA GLU A 165 -12.06 12.08 3.11
C GLU A 165 -10.72 12.44 3.78
N ALA A 166 -10.68 13.54 4.55
CA ALA A 166 -9.48 13.93 5.30
C ALA A 166 -9.06 12.86 6.32
N VAL A 167 -10.00 12.34 7.10
CA VAL A 167 -9.74 11.26 8.07
C VAL A 167 -9.26 10.00 7.35
N PHE A 168 -9.91 9.62 6.25
CA PHE A 168 -9.49 8.46 5.46
C PHE A 168 -8.05 8.58 4.97
N MET A 169 -7.67 9.71 4.36
CA MET A 169 -6.32 9.93 3.83
C MET A 169 -5.26 9.97 4.92
N ARG A 170 -5.57 10.57 6.08
CA ARG A 170 -4.73 10.52 7.27
C ARG A 170 -4.50 9.09 7.74
N CYS A 171 -5.57 8.34 7.94
CA CYS A 171 -5.52 6.97 8.45
C CYS A 171 -4.84 6.02 7.47
N LEU A 172 -5.09 6.17 6.16
CA LEU A 172 -4.39 5.40 5.12
C LEU A 172 -2.89 5.69 5.14
N SER A 173 -2.48 6.95 5.31
CA SER A 173 -1.07 7.33 5.43
C SER A 173 -0.42 6.70 6.67
N TYR A 174 -1.09 6.69 7.82
CA TYR A 174 -0.62 5.99 9.01
C TYR A 174 -0.54 4.47 8.81
N PHE A 175 -1.47 3.86 8.10
CA PHE A 175 -1.41 2.43 7.80
C PHE A 175 -0.19 2.07 6.94
N PHE A 176 0.16 2.89 5.95
CA PHE A 176 1.40 2.72 5.19
C PHE A 176 2.64 2.89 6.08
N LEU A 177 2.68 3.94 6.91
CA LEU A 177 3.78 4.17 7.84
C LEU A 177 3.99 3.01 8.81
N VAL A 178 2.91 2.47 9.39
CA VAL A 178 2.98 1.32 10.31
C VAL A 178 3.52 0.08 9.59
N ARG A 179 3.04 -0.22 8.38
CA ARG A 179 3.54 -1.37 7.60
C ARG A 179 5.00 -1.23 7.20
N LEU A 180 5.49 -0.01 6.99
CA LEU A 180 6.88 0.24 6.60
C LEU A 180 7.82 0.34 7.81
N PHE A 181 7.40 0.96 8.91
CA PHE A 181 8.30 1.36 9.98
C PHE A 181 7.93 0.83 11.38
N SER A 182 6.81 0.15 11.54
CA SER A 182 6.21 -0.25 12.82
C SER A 182 5.73 0.96 13.61
N ASP A 183 6.30 1.25 14.76
CA ASP A 183 5.92 2.38 15.60
C ASP A 183 6.29 3.71 14.91
N VAL A 184 5.42 4.71 15.03
CA VAL A 184 5.59 6.00 14.33
C VAL A 184 5.03 7.14 15.18
N PRO A 185 5.52 8.37 15.04
CA PRO A 185 4.89 9.54 15.66
C PRO A 185 3.43 9.68 15.25
N TYR A 186 2.52 9.83 16.21
CA TYR A 186 1.08 9.95 15.95
C TYR A 186 0.53 11.29 16.44
N TYR A 187 -0.17 12.01 15.56
CA TYR A 187 -0.88 13.24 15.89
C TYR A 187 -2.03 13.50 14.93
N THR A 188 -3.04 14.24 15.41
CA THR A 188 -4.21 14.69 14.64
C THR A 188 -4.36 16.22 14.64
N ASN A 189 -3.48 16.91 15.34
CA ASN A 189 -3.48 18.38 15.37
C ASN A 189 -3.03 18.94 14.01
N ALA A 190 -3.83 19.84 13.45
CA ALA A 190 -3.55 20.51 12.18
C ALA A 190 -2.25 21.32 12.17
N TYR A 191 -1.78 21.79 13.30
CA TYR A 191 -0.63 22.70 13.44
C TYR A 191 0.37 22.19 14.47
N ASN A 192 0.62 20.88 14.50
CA ASN A 192 1.63 20.33 15.39
C ASN A 192 3.02 20.83 14.96
N GLN A 193 3.75 21.41 15.91
CA GLN A 193 5.12 21.91 15.73
C GLN A 193 6.13 21.19 16.65
N GLU A 194 5.63 20.41 17.60
CA GLU A 194 6.48 19.74 18.56
C GLU A 194 6.99 18.39 18.03
N PRO A 195 8.26 18.07 18.27
CA PRO A 195 8.77 16.73 17.99
C PRO A 195 8.09 15.73 18.92
N LEU A 196 7.59 14.63 18.34
CA LEU A 196 6.87 13.59 19.06
C LEU A 196 7.67 12.28 19.07
N PRO A 197 7.60 11.49 20.15
CA PRO A 197 8.14 10.14 20.17
C PRO A 197 7.32 9.22 19.26
N ARG A 198 7.88 8.03 18.99
CA ARG A 198 7.13 6.96 18.32
C ARG A 198 6.04 6.44 19.25
N THR A 199 4.86 6.25 18.71
CA THR A 199 3.72 5.59 19.35
C THR A 199 3.66 4.15 18.87
N ASP A 200 3.34 3.22 19.75
CA ASP A 200 3.13 1.82 19.41
C ASP A 200 2.16 1.67 18.23
N MET A 201 2.50 0.82 17.27
CA MET A 201 1.75 0.69 16.02
C MET A 201 0.31 0.22 16.23
N VAL A 202 0.04 -0.62 17.23
CA VAL A 202 -1.32 -1.08 17.54
C VAL A 202 -2.16 0.08 18.07
N ILE A 203 -1.57 0.94 18.92
CA ILE A 203 -2.24 2.15 19.42
C ILE A 203 -2.55 3.10 18.26
N VAL A 204 -1.59 3.32 17.35
CA VAL A 204 -1.81 4.15 16.15
C VAL A 204 -2.99 3.64 15.34
N LEU A 205 -3.02 2.34 15.05
CA LEU A 205 -4.09 1.74 14.24
C LEU A 205 -5.44 1.77 14.95
N LYS A 206 -5.50 1.50 16.26
CA LYS A 206 -6.74 1.62 17.05
C LYS A 206 -7.31 3.03 17.02
N ASN A 207 -6.47 4.04 17.13
CA ASN A 207 -6.89 5.44 17.02
C ASN A 207 -7.43 5.75 15.59
N CYS A 208 -6.76 5.26 14.55
CA CYS A 208 -7.23 5.41 13.18
C CYS A 208 -8.58 4.71 12.95
N ILE A 209 -8.76 3.49 13.45
CA ILE A 209 -10.03 2.74 13.37
C ILE A 209 -11.14 3.54 14.05
N ALA A 210 -10.89 4.05 15.28
CA ALA A 210 -11.87 4.84 16.01
C ALA A 210 -12.24 6.16 15.31
N ASP A 211 -11.27 6.80 14.64
CA ASP A 211 -11.54 8.02 13.87
C ASP A 211 -12.32 7.74 12.59
N LEU A 212 -12.00 6.66 11.88
CA LEU A 212 -12.73 6.22 10.68
C LEU A 212 -14.17 5.83 11.01
N ASP A 213 -14.40 5.14 12.14
CA ASP A 213 -15.74 4.73 12.55
C ASP A 213 -16.69 5.92 12.77
N LYS A 214 -16.16 7.05 13.26
CA LYS A 214 -16.95 8.29 13.43
C LYS A 214 -17.41 8.92 12.13
N VAL A 215 -16.67 8.72 11.03
CA VAL A 215 -16.87 9.46 9.77
C VAL A 215 -17.23 8.58 8.58
N LYS A 216 -17.10 7.25 8.67
CA LYS A 216 -17.36 6.36 7.53
C LYS A 216 -18.75 6.52 6.94
N ASN A 217 -19.75 6.85 7.78
CA ASN A 217 -21.13 7.05 7.36
C ASN A 217 -21.37 8.38 6.62
N ASP A 218 -20.43 9.33 6.72
CA ASP A 218 -20.49 10.59 5.97
C ASP A 218 -19.88 10.45 4.57
N LEU A 219 -19.24 9.31 4.26
CA LEU A 219 -18.73 8.97 2.94
C LEU A 219 -19.82 8.28 2.11
N PRO A 220 -19.92 8.58 0.80
CA PRO A 220 -20.88 7.91 -0.06
C PRO A 220 -20.48 6.44 -0.30
N TRP A 221 -21.45 5.55 -0.51
CA TRP A 221 -21.17 4.19 -0.96
C TRP A 221 -20.51 4.16 -2.34
N THR A 222 -20.94 5.04 -3.23
CA THR A 222 -20.30 5.26 -4.53
C THR A 222 -20.52 6.70 -4.98
N TYR A 223 -19.68 7.20 -5.88
CA TYR A 223 -19.88 8.50 -6.49
C TYR A 223 -20.79 8.40 -7.72
N LYS A 224 -21.70 9.37 -7.89
CA LYS A 224 -22.55 9.48 -9.10
C LYS A 224 -21.70 9.69 -10.35
N ASP A 225 -20.64 10.51 -10.24
CA ASP A 225 -19.65 10.69 -11.28
C ASP A 225 -18.66 9.51 -11.27
N PRO A 226 -18.64 8.66 -12.30
CA PRO A 226 -17.72 7.52 -12.39
C PRO A 226 -16.24 7.93 -12.33
N ALA A 227 -15.92 9.19 -12.70
CA ALA A 227 -14.53 9.70 -12.64
C ALA A 227 -13.99 9.74 -11.21
N ASN A 228 -14.84 9.82 -10.21
CA ASN A 228 -14.48 9.86 -8.79
C ASN A 228 -14.52 8.48 -8.11
N ARG A 229 -15.08 7.46 -8.79
CA ARG A 229 -15.22 6.12 -8.20
C ARG A 229 -13.85 5.52 -7.91
N ALA A 230 -13.69 4.97 -6.72
CA ALA A 230 -12.47 4.33 -6.21
C ALA A 230 -11.22 5.25 -6.12
N VAL A 231 -11.17 6.39 -6.81
CA VAL A 231 -10.05 7.36 -6.72
C VAL A 231 -10.26 8.40 -5.61
N ARG A 232 -11.48 8.48 -5.08
CA ARG A 232 -11.80 9.24 -3.85
C ARG A 232 -12.33 8.29 -2.78
N ALA A 233 -12.19 8.68 -1.52
CA ALA A 233 -12.66 7.86 -0.40
C ALA A 233 -14.17 7.64 -0.49
N MET A 234 -14.56 6.37 -0.43
CA MET A 234 -15.94 5.90 -0.34
C MET A 234 -16.13 5.16 0.99
N ARG A 235 -17.38 4.92 1.38
CA ARG A 235 -17.66 4.16 2.61
C ARG A 235 -17.00 2.77 2.56
N GLY A 236 -17.06 2.07 1.43
CA GLY A 236 -16.38 0.79 1.26
C GLY A 236 -14.85 0.86 1.36
N SER A 237 -14.24 1.96 0.91
CA SER A 237 -12.78 2.14 1.12
C SER A 237 -12.41 2.36 2.58
N ALA A 238 -13.24 3.08 3.34
CA ALA A 238 -13.04 3.23 4.80
C ALA A 238 -13.21 1.88 5.53
N ILE A 239 -14.23 1.11 5.17
CA ILE A 239 -14.46 -0.24 5.70
C ILE A 239 -13.25 -1.14 5.38
N ALA A 240 -12.79 -1.18 4.13
CA ALA A 240 -11.63 -1.97 3.72
C ALA A 240 -10.38 -1.61 4.54
N LEU A 241 -10.10 -0.32 4.71
CA LEU A 241 -8.98 0.15 5.50
C LEU A 241 -9.10 -0.27 6.98
N MET A 242 -10.29 -0.15 7.58
CA MET A 242 -10.56 -0.60 8.94
C MET A 242 -10.38 -2.12 9.09
N MET A 243 -10.82 -2.91 8.11
CA MET A 243 -10.62 -4.37 8.09
C MET A 243 -9.12 -4.71 8.05
N HIS A 244 -8.37 -4.10 7.13
CA HIS A 244 -6.92 -4.30 7.06
C HIS A 244 -6.18 -3.91 8.36
N MET A 245 -6.57 -2.81 9.00
CA MET A 245 -6.00 -2.38 10.28
C MET A 245 -6.31 -3.38 11.40
N ASN A 246 -7.55 -3.87 11.49
CA ASN A 246 -7.92 -4.90 12.47
C ASN A 246 -7.15 -6.20 12.24
N MET A 247 -7.03 -6.66 10.99
CA MET A 247 -6.24 -7.86 10.65
C MET A 247 -4.75 -7.69 10.97
N TRP A 248 -4.20 -6.46 10.82
CA TRP A 248 -2.84 -6.17 11.26
C TRP A 248 -2.72 -6.22 12.78
N CYS A 249 -3.63 -5.58 13.52
CA CYS A 249 -3.66 -5.63 14.98
C CYS A 249 -3.78 -7.07 15.50
N ALA A 250 -4.61 -7.90 14.89
CA ALA A 250 -4.75 -9.33 15.26
C ALA A 250 -3.42 -10.09 15.22
N GLY A 251 -2.52 -9.75 14.29
CA GLY A 251 -1.20 -10.35 14.18
C GLY A 251 -0.21 -9.91 15.27
N PHE A 252 -0.41 -8.75 15.90
CA PHE A 252 0.55 -8.15 16.82
C PHE A 252 0.04 -7.97 18.25
N ASP A 253 -1.27 -7.88 18.47
CA ASP A 253 -1.92 -7.83 19.79
C ASP A 253 -2.66 -9.15 20.06
N GLN A 254 -1.91 -10.18 20.40
CA GLN A 254 -2.43 -11.55 20.54
C GLN A 254 -3.46 -11.72 21.65
N ALA A 255 -3.42 -10.87 22.69
CA ALA A 255 -4.39 -10.93 23.77
C ALA A 255 -5.81 -10.54 23.31
N ASN A 256 -5.93 -9.75 22.25
CA ASN A 256 -7.19 -9.22 21.74
C ASN A 256 -7.55 -9.75 20.33
N THR A 257 -6.86 -10.76 19.82
CA THR A 257 -6.98 -11.27 18.46
C THR A 257 -8.45 -11.53 18.05
N ASN A 258 -9.23 -12.21 18.87
CA ASN A 258 -10.63 -12.51 18.56
C ASN A 258 -11.51 -11.26 18.45
N SER A 259 -11.22 -10.21 19.20
CA SER A 259 -11.98 -8.95 19.09
C SER A 259 -11.74 -8.26 17.75
N TYR A 260 -10.53 -8.33 17.23
CA TYR A 260 -10.20 -7.80 15.90
C TYR A 260 -10.88 -8.61 14.79
N TYR A 261 -10.90 -9.95 14.88
CA TYR A 261 -11.61 -10.76 13.88
C TYR A 261 -13.12 -10.51 13.91
N ARG A 262 -13.75 -10.34 15.09
CA ARG A 262 -15.15 -9.95 15.17
C ARG A 262 -15.41 -8.58 14.57
N ALA A 263 -14.55 -7.61 14.78
CA ALA A 263 -14.66 -6.30 14.14
C ALA A 263 -14.56 -6.40 12.60
N VAL A 264 -13.74 -7.31 12.08
CA VAL A 264 -13.66 -7.59 10.64
C VAL A 264 -14.94 -8.26 10.13
N ASP A 265 -15.52 -9.19 10.88
CA ASP A 265 -16.80 -9.82 10.56
C ASP A 265 -17.94 -8.79 10.50
N ASP A 266 -18.05 -7.90 11.49
CA ASP A 266 -19.06 -6.84 11.51
C ASP A 266 -18.91 -5.89 10.30
N LEU A 267 -17.69 -5.48 9.99
CA LEU A 267 -17.39 -4.64 8.83
C LEU A 267 -17.66 -5.36 7.49
N GLY A 268 -17.35 -6.66 7.42
CA GLY A 268 -17.65 -7.51 6.28
C GLY A 268 -19.15 -7.61 6.03
N LYS A 269 -19.93 -7.85 7.07
CA LYS A 269 -21.39 -7.83 7.00
C LYS A 269 -21.94 -6.46 6.57
N GLU A 270 -21.35 -5.36 7.05
CA GLU A 270 -21.76 -4.01 6.67
C GLU A 270 -21.58 -3.76 5.16
N ILE A 271 -20.44 -4.14 4.57
CA ILE A 271 -20.18 -3.92 3.13
C ILE A 271 -20.95 -4.89 2.23
N GLU A 272 -21.34 -6.05 2.72
CA GLU A 272 -22.14 -7.03 1.96
C GLU A 272 -23.63 -6.73 2.01
N ASN A 273 -24.13 -6.12 3.10
CA ASN A 273 -25.54 -5.80 3.31
C ASN A 273 -25.86 -4.32 3.02
N ILE A 274 -25.34 -3.79 1.91
CA ILE A 274 -25.67 -2.44 1.45
C ILE A 274 -27.15 -2.36 1.15
N GLY A 275 -27.83 -1.31 1.66
CA GLY A 275 -29.27 -1.10 1.46
C GLY A 275 -29.70 -1.07 -0.02
N GLU A 276 -30.96 -1.36 -0.29
CA GLU A 276 -31.51 -1.49 -1.66
C GLU A 276 -31.23 -0.26 -2.55
N ALA A 277 -31.18 0.97 -1.97
CA ALA A 277 -30.89 2.20 -2.71
C ALA A 277 -29.48 2.24 -3.33
N GLU A 278 -28.54 1.52 -2.73
CA GLU A 278 -27.12 1.50 -3.12
C GLU A 278 -26.71 0.09 -3.59
N LYS A 279 -27.66 -0.80 -3.81
CA LYS A 279 -27.44 -2.16 -4.26
C LYS A 279 -26.65 -2.17 -5.56
N GLY A 280 -25.52 -2.91 -5.55
CA GLY A 280 -24.60 -2.96 -6.70
C GLY A 280 -23.55 -1.86 -6.70
N ALA A 281 -23.39 -1.07 -5.62
CA ALA A 281 -22.27 -0.15 -5.47
C ALA A 281 -20.93 -0.89 -5.64
N TYR A 282 -20.84 -2.11 -5.10
CA TYR A 282 -19.69 -2.99 -5.24
C TYR A 282 -20.11 -4.37 -5.75
N THR A 283 -19.34 -4.90 -6.71
CA THR A 283 -19.57 -6.23 -7.28
C THR A 283 -18.27 -6.85 -7.76
N LEU A 284 -18.20 -8.18 -7.74
CA LEU A 284 -17.15 -8.91 -8.41
C LEU A 284 -17.40 -8.87 -9.92
N LEU A 285 -16.49 -8.31 -10.69
CA LEU A 285 -16.58 -8.35 -12.13
C LEU A 285 -16.29 -9.76 -12.67
N PRO A 286 -16.84 -10.15 -13.84
CA PRO A 286 -16.45 -11.39 -14.50
C PRO A 286 -14.93 -11.49 -14.65
N ILE A 287 -14.41 -12.70 -14.51
CA ILE A 287 -12.94 -12.91 -14.50
C ILE A 287 -12.27 -12.43 -15.81
N GLU A 288 -12.98 -12.50 -16.91
CA GLU A 288 -12.56 -12.03 -18.22
C GLU A 288 -12.41 -10.50 -18.30
N GLN A 289 -13.01 -9.80 -17.33
CA GLN A 289 -12.96 -8.34 -17.22
C GLN A 289 -11.97 -7.85 -16.16
N THR A 290 -11.10 -8.70 -15.64
CA THR A 290 -10.12 -8.30 -14.59
C THR A 290 -9.28 -7.10 -15.01
N TYR A 291 -8.91 -7.01 -16.29
CA TYR A 291 -8.16 -5.87 -16.80
C TYR A 291 -8.90 -4.53 -16.59
N LEU A 292 -10.25 -4.50 -16.63
CA LEU A 292 -11.04 -3.30 -16.33
C LEU A 292 -10.92 -2.90 -14.86
N VAL A 293 -10.78 -3.89 -13.95
CA VAL A 293 -10.49 -3.61 -12.54
C VAL A 293 -9.14 -2.90 -12.42
N MET A 294 -8.13 -3.42 -13.12
CA MET A 294 -6.77 -2.85 -13.09
C MET A 294 -6.67 -1.47 -13.76
N PHE A 295 -7.48 -1.21 -14.79
CA PHE A 295 -7.57 0.13 -15.39
C PHE A 295 -8.26 1.16 -14.47
N GLY A 296 -8.99 0.66 -13.47
CA GLY A 296 -9.55 1.45 -12.40
C GLY A 296 -10.97 1.96 -12.62
N ARG A 297 -11.51 2.60 -11.58
CA ARG A 297 -12.87 3.15 -11.52
C ARG A 297 -13.97 2.11 -11.75
N SER A 298 -13.62 0.85 -11.52
CA SER A 298 -14.56 -0.26 -11.66
C SER A 298 -15.52 -0.36 -10.45
N GLN A 299 -16.58 -1.14 -10.60
CA GLN A 299 -17.46 -1.46 -9.47
C GLN A 299 -16.80 -2.43 -8.46
N GLU A 300 -15.69 -3.05 -8.81
CA GLU A 300 -14.92 -3.87 -7.88
C GLU A 300 -13.88 -3.05 -7.10
N GLY A 301 -13.41 -1.91 -7.64
CA GLY A 301 -12.46 -1.02 -6.97
C GLY A 301 -13.06 -0.33 -5.75
N LEU A 302 -12.35 -0.38 -4.62
CA LEU A 302 -12.71 0.35 -3.39
C LEU A 302 -11.81 1.57 -3.19
N PHE A 303 -10.50 1.41 -3.39
CA PHE A 303 -9.58 2.54 -3.43
C PHE A 303 -8.37 2.22 -4.32
N GLU A 304 -8.01 3.19 -5.16
CA GLU A 304 -6.92 3.09 -6.11
C GLU A 304 -6.21 4.44 -6.27
N ILE A 305 -4.96 4.40 -6.74
CA ILE A 305 -4.20 5.61 -7.03
C ILE A 305 -4.39 5.94 -8.51
N GLN A 306 -5.08 7.04 -8.79
CA GLN A 306 -5.27 7.48 -10.17
C GLN A 306 -3.94 7.89 -10.80
N LEU A 307 -3.64 7.30 -11.96
CA LEU A 307 -2.58 7.71 -12.86
C LEU A 307 -3.17 8.15 -14.19
N SER A 308 -2.60 9.16 -14.82
CA SER A 308 -3.08 9.68 -16.11
C SER A 308 -1.90 10.03 -17.02
N ASN A 309 -1.86 9.43 -18.20
CA ASN A 309 -0.90 9.79 -19.24
C ASN A 309 -1.07 11.24 -19.71
N ASN A 310 -2.30 11.74 -19.75
CA ASN A 310 -2.61 13.10 -20.19
C ASN A 310 -2.09 14.17 -19.24
N SER A 311 -1.81 13.82 -17.98
CA SER A 311 -1.30 14.76 -16.96
C SER A 311 0.23 14.70 -16.81
N GLY A 312 0.94 13.94 -17.65
CA GLY A 312 2.38 13.72 -17.51
C GLY A 312 2.79 12.90 -16.28
N GLU A 313 1.83 12.36 -15.55
CA GLU A 313 2.04 11.66 -14.27
C GLU A 313 2.56 10.23 -14.46
N VAL A 314 2.42 9.70 -15.66
CA VAL A 314 2.86 8.35 -16.05
C VAL A 314 4.10 8.42 -16.94
N SER A 315 4.38 9.59 -17.54
CA SER A 315 5.52 9.76 -18.44
C SER A 315 6.84 9.73 -17.67
N GLY A 316 7.50 8.63 -17.68
CA GLY A 316 8.90 8.52 -17.29
C GLY A 316 9.24 7.35 -16.39
N ASP A 317 8.41 6.88 -15.50
CA ASP A 317 8.80 5.82 -14.59
C ASP A 317 7.71 4.79 -14.27
N ARG A 318 7.33 4.03 -15.31
CA ARG A 318 6.49 2.83 -15.24
C ARG A 318 7.02 1.76 -14.25
N ARG A 319 8.25 1.92 -13.79
CA ARG A 319 9.02 0.94 -13.00
C ARG A 319 8.52 0.75 -11.57
N TYR A 320 7.66 1.64 -11.08
CA TYR A 320 7.15 1.56 -9.71
C TYR A 320 5.96 0.63 -9.54
N LYS A 321 5.36 0.15 -10.63
CA LYS A 321 4.25 -0.80 -10.61
C LYS A 321 4.75 -2.23 -10.80
N PHE A 322 4.07 -3.20 -10.19
CA PHE A 322 4.38 -4.62 -10.39
C PHE A 322 4.23 -5.03 -11.87
N SER A 323 3.19 -4.52 -12.54
CA SER A 323 2.92 -4.78 -13.96
C SER A 323 4.13 -4.52 -14.85
N ASN A 324 4.94 -3.52 -14.53
CA ASN A 324 6.14 -3.22 -15.30
C ASN A 324 7.29 -4.21 -15.12
N GLY A 325 7.40 -4.83 -13.96
CA GLY A 325 8.39 -5.88 -13.70
C GLY A 325 8.11 -7.16 -14.47
N VAL A 326 6.84 -7.41 -14.78
CA VAL A 326 6.38 -8.59 -15.53
C VAL A 326 6.03 -8.29 -16.99
N ALA A 327 6.09 -7.02 -17.43
CA ALA A 327 5.80 -6.63 -18.81
C ALA A 327 6.96 -6.95 -19.77
N HIS A 328 6.59 -7.44 -20.94
CA HIS A 328 7.46 -7.59 -22.10
C HIS A 328 6.61 -7.50 -23.38
N LEU A 329 7.18 -7.70 -24.57
CA LEU A 329 6.37 -7.71 -25.80
C LEU A 329 5.22 -8.73 -25.68
N PRO A 330 4.01 -8.37 -26.15
CA PRO A 330 3.66 -7.17 -26.92
C PRO A 330 3.26 -5.95 -26.06
N PHE A 331 3.22 -6.04 -24.71
CA PHE A 331 2.71 -4.99 -23.83
C PHE A 331 3.73 -3.88 -23.53
N LEU A 332 5.02 -4.19 -23.64
CA LEU A 332 6.10 -3.22 -23.48
C LEU A 332 6.77 -2.98 -24.84
N THR A 333 6.25 -2.03 -25.60
CA THR A 333 6.72 -1.72 -26.97
C THR A 333 7.94 -0.79 -27.01
N SER A 334 8.32 -0.19 -25.87
CA SER A 334 9.48 0.72 -25.79
C SER A 334 10.83 -0.01 -25.83
N THR A 335 10.83 -1.32 -25.83
CA THR A 335 12.02 -2.18 -25.90
C THR A 335 11.72 -3.45 -26.69
N ASP A 336 12.73 -4.06 -27.30
CA ASP A 336 12.63 -5.38 -27.96
C ASP A 336 12.65 -6.55 -26.96
N ARG A 337 12.21 -6.29 -25.73
CA ARG A 337 12.29 -7.24 -24.62
C ARG A 337 11.30 -8.38 -24.82
N LEU A 338 11.80 -9.59 -24.95
CA LEU A 338 11.03 -10.83 -25.11
C LEU A 338 10.77 -11.55 -23.76
N GLN A 339 11.31 -11.03 -22.66
CA GLN A 339 11.22 -11.61 -21.34
C GLN A 339 11.04 -10.51 -20.30
N SER A 340 10.25 -10.78 -19.25
CA SER A 340 10.09 -9.91 -18.10
C SER A 340 11.36 -9.86 -17.24
N GLU A 341 11.47 -8.82 -16.39
CA GLU A 341 12.58 -8.70 -15.43
C GLU A 341 12.40 -9.62 -14.21
N PHE A 342 11.18 -10.07 -13.97
CA PHE A 342 10.78 -10.89 -12.82
C PHE A 342 9.98 -12.09 -13.29
N ALA A 343 10.21 -13.26 -12.69
CA ALA A 343 9.41 -14.45 -12.89
C ALA A 343 9.07 -15.10 -11.55
N PHE A 344 7.88 -15.67 -11.46
CA PHE A 344 7.50 -16.50 -10.32
C PHE A 344 8.22 -17.85 -10.37
N LYS A 345 8.47 -18.44 -9.21
CA LYS A 345 9.00 -19.80 -9.12
C LYS A 345 7.92 -20.81 -9.53
N SER A 346 8.33 -21.81 -10.30
CA SER A 346 7.43 -22.86 -10.83
C SER A 346 6.69 -23.60 -9.72
N ASP A 347 7.38 -23.96 -8.64
CA ASP A 347 6.79 -24.66 -7.49
C ASP A 347 5.73 -23.81 -6.78
N TYR A 348 5.93 -22.49 -6.69
CA TYR A 348 4.91 -21.59 -6.17
C TYR A 348 3.69 -21.53 -7.09
N MET A 349 3.91 -21.35 -8.39
CA MET A 349 2.81 -21.29 -9.36
C MET A 349 2.02 -22.60 -9.39
N LYS A 350 2.69 -23.76 -9.31
CA LYS A 350 2.04 -25.08 -9.19
C LYS A 350 1.25 -25.23 -7.88
N ARG A 351 1.67 -24.58 -6.81
CA ARG A 351 0.96 -24.59 -5.53
C ARG A 351 -0.33 -23.77 -5.58
N ILE A 352 -0.29 -22.55 -6.14
CA ILE A 352 -1.48 -21.68 -6.21
C ILE A 352 -2.36 -22.00 -7.42
N PHE A 353 -1.79 -22.50 -8.53
CA PHE A 353 -2.48 -22.93 -9.73
C PHE A 353 -2.08 -24.37 -10.08
N PRO A 354 -2.55 -25.41 -9.34
CA PRO A 354 -2.23 -26.79 -9.65
C PRO A 354 -2.65 -27.15 -11.07
N GLU A 355 -1.85 -27.98 -11.75
CA GLU A 355 -2.11 -28.36 -13.16
C GLU A 355 -3.47 -29.06 -13.31
N THR A 356 -3.83 -29.89 -12.33
CA THR A 356 -5.03 -30.75 -12.34
C THR A 356 -6.31 -30.07 -11.86
N VAL A 357 -6.21 -28.88 -11.24
CA VAL A 357 -7.38 -28.17 -10.69
C VAL A 357 -7.88 -27.14 -11.69
N ALA A 358 -9.17 -27.18 -12.00
CA ALA A 358 -9.78 -26.20 -12.91
C ALA A 358 -9.76 -24.80 -12.28
N ASP A 359 -9.33 -23.81 -13.05
CA ASP A 359 -9.33 -22.40 -12.67
C ASP A 359 -9.16 -21.55 -13.93
N LYS A 360 -10.17 -20.78 -14.31
CA LYS A 360 -10.16 -19.96 -15.54
C LYS A 360 -9.07 -18.89 -15.52
N ARG A 361 -8.59 -18.46 -14.36
CA ARG A 361 -7.51 -17.48 -14.25
C ARG A 361 -6.24 -17.95 -14.98
N LYS A 362 -5.98 -19.27 -15.03
CA LYS A 362 -4.85 -19.83 -15.78
C LYS A 362 -4.86 -19.40 -17.26
N ASN A 363 -6.05 -19.31 -17.86
CA ASN A 363 -6.22 -18.99 -19.28
C ASN A 363 -6.50 -17.50 -19.53
N VAL A 364 -7.08 -16.82 -18.53
CA VAL A 364 -7.46 -15.40 -18.66
C VAL A 364 -6.30 -14.49 -18.25
N TRP A 365 -5.60 -14.85 -17.17
CA TRP A 365 -4.51 -14.04 -16.63
C TRP A 365 -3.12 -14.41 -17.15
N PHE A 366 -2.97 -15.58 -17.79
CA PHE A 366 -1.68 -16.07 -18.28
C PHE A 366 -1.81 -16.65 -19.69
N ASP A 367 -0.69 -16.79 -20.37
CA ASP A 367 -0.55 -17.77 -21.41
C ASP A 367 -0.33 -19.14 -20.77
N VAL A 368 -1.24 -20.08 -21.03
CA VAL A 368 -1.26 -21.40 -20.38
C VAL A 368 0.04 -22.18 -20.59
N ALA A 369 0.65 -22.04 -21.74
CA ALA A 369 1.89 -22.75 -22.08
C ALA A 369 3.05 -22.35 -21.14
N ASP A 370 3.01 -21.13 -20.61
CA ASP A 370 4.14 -20.52 -19.91
C ASP A 370 3.88 -20.22 -18.43
N ILE A 371 2.70 -20.57 -17.87
CA ILE A 371 2.32 -20.22 -16.48
C ILE A 371 3.34 -20.68 -15.43
N TYR A 372 4.09 -21.74 -15.70
CA TYR A 372 5.12 -22.30 -14.81
C TYR A 372 6.54 -21.99 -15.26
N ASP A 373 6.71 -21.12 -16.27
CA ASP A 373 8.02 -20.70 -16.74
C ASP A 373 8.72 -19.79 -15.73
N GLU A 374 9.98 -20.06 -15.48
CA GLU A 374 10.82 -19.25 -14.59
C GLU A 374 11.81 -18.36 -15.33
N THR A 375 11.76 -18.33 -16.67
CA THR A 375 12.70 -17.55 -17.49
C THR A 375 12.21 -16.14 -17.78
N GLY A 376 10.93 -15.84 -17.46
CA GLY A 376 10.28 -14.56 -17.70
C GLY A 376 9.58 -14.46 -19.05
N LYS A 377 9.37 -15.58 -19.73
CA LYS A 377 8.60 -15.64 -20.99
C LYS A 377 7.09 -15.64 -20.73
N ALA A 378 6.66 -16.03 -19.52
CA ALA A 378 5.26 -16.03 -19.14
C ALA A 378 4.63 -14.65 -19.35
N ILE A 379 3.55 -14.59 -20.11
CA ILE A 379 2.76 -13.38 -20.30
C ILE A 379 1.69 -13.33 -19.22
N ILE A 380 1.66 -12.24 -18.45
CA ILE A 380 0.66 -12.01 -17.39
C ILE A 380 -0.33 -10.97 -17.87
N TYR A 381 -1.46 -11.41 -18.40
CA TYR A 381 -2.52 -10.55 -18.93
C TYR A 381 -3.36 -9.85 -17.86
N LYS A 382 -3.25 -10.23 -16.59
CA LYS A 382 -4.06 -9.67 -15.50
C LYS A 382 -4.10 -8.14 -15.51
N PHE A 383 -3.00 -7.50 -15.87
CA PHE A 383 -2.81 -6.04 -15.84
C PHE A 383 -2.98 -5.38 -17.20
N PHE A 384 -3.24 -6.15 -18.26
CA PHE A 384 -3.19 -5.65 -19.63
C PHE A 384 -4.46 -6.01 -20.40
N ASN A 385 -4.87 -5.13 -21.31
CA ASN A 385 -5.93 -5.45 -22.25
C ASN A 385 -5.41 -6.36 -23.35
N ARG A 386 -5.76 -7.64 -23.32
CA ARG A 386 -5.34 -8.64 -24.29
C ARG A 386 -5.76 -8.30 -25.72
N ALA A 387 -6.90 -7.61 -25.90
CA ALA A 387 -7.43 -7.22 -27.20
C ALA A 387 -6.74 -5.97 -27.78
N ALA A 388 -6.06 -5.19 -26.94
CA ALA A 388 -5.37 -3.97 -27.34
C ALA A 388 -4.04 -3.84 -26.60
N PRO A 389 -3.05 -4.70 -26.89
CA PRO A 389 -1.80 -4.79 -26.10
C PRO A 389 -0.93 -3.53 -26.16
N THR A 390 -1.12 -2.69 -27.17
CA THR A 390 -0.40 -1.42 -27.32
C THR A 390 -1.08 -0.25 -26.58
N GLN A 391 -2.25 -0.48 -26.00
CA GLN A 391 -3.04 0.54 -25.31
C GLN A 391 -2.57 0.70 -23.86
N GLY A 392 -1.31 0.88 -23.68
CA GLY A 392 -0.78 1.64 -22.60
C GLY A 392 -0.72 1.04 -21.21
N ASP A 393 -0.18 1.86 -20.37
CA ASP A 393 0.20 1.77 -18.98
C ASP A 393 -0.74 2.56 -18.08
N ASP A 394 -1.99 2.74 -18.46
CA ASP A 394 -2.99 3.51 -17.73
C ASP A 394 -3.61 2.71 -16.55
N ASP A 395 -3.01 1.55 -16.20
CA ASP A 395 -3.44 0.80 -15.04
C ASP A 395 -3.21 1.60 -13.76
N ASN A 396 -4.26 1.69 -12.93
CA ASN A 396 -4.20 2.30 -11.62
C ASN A 396 -3.68 1.29 -10.59
N PRO A 397 -2.71 1.65 -9.74
CA PRO A 397 -2.39 0.82 -8.58
C PRO A 397 -3.59 0.66 -7.67
N ILE A 398 -4.10 -0.56 -7.56
CA ILE A 398 -5.21 -0.90 -6.68
C ILE A 398 -4.67 -1.01 -5.25
N ILE A 399 -5.31 -0.31 -4.31
CA ILE A 399 -5.00 -0.40 -2.88
C ILE A 399 -5.97 -1.35 -2.18
N PHE A 400 -7.27 -1.23 -2.49
CA PHE A 400 -8.31 -2.11 -1.98
C PHE A 400 -9.34 -2.38 -3.08
N ARG A 401 -9.83 -3.62 -3.15
CA ARG A 401 -10.95 -4.01 -4.01
C ARG A 401 -11.88 -5.02 -3.31
N TYR A 402 -13.06 -5.21 -3.84
CA TYR A 402 -14.11 -5.99 -3.19
C TYR A 402 -13.71 -7.45 -2.95
N ALA A 403 -12.98 -8.09 -3.88
CA ALA A 403 -12.48 -9.45 -3.68
C ALA A 403 -11.52 -9.57 -2.48
N ASP A 404 -10.65 -8.56 -2.26
CA ASP A 404 -9.75 -8.52 -1.09
C ASP A 404 -10.54 -8.49 0.21
N VAL A 405 -11.56 -7.63 0.30
CA VAL A 405 -12.42 -7.49 1.49
C VAL A 405 -13.19 -8.78 1.77
N LEU A 406 -13.75 -9.44 0.76
CA LEU A 406 -14.43 -10.72 0.92
C LEU A 406 -13.49 -11.81 1.45
N LEU A 407 -12.25 -11.85 0.98
CA LEU A 407 -11.26 -12.82 1.46
C LEU A 407 -10.72 -12.47 2.86
N LEU A 408 -10.63 -11.19 3.25
CA LEU A 408 -10.33 -10.81 4.64
C LEU A 408 -11.48 -11.20 5.59
N HIS A 409 -12.74 -11.03 5.15
CA HIS A 409 -13.89 -11.46 5.92
C HIS A 409 -13.91 -12.98 6.08
N ALA A 410 -13.68 -13.74 5.00
CA ALA A 410 -13.56 -15.20 5.06
C ALA A 410 -12.43 -15.64 6.03
N GLU A 411 -11.27 -14.97 6.00
CA GLU A 411 -10.17 -15.26 6.91
C GLU A 411 -10.57 -15.03 8.38
N ALA A 412 -11.21 -13.90 8.68
CA ALA A 412 -11.64 -13.59 10.04
C ALA A 412 -12.67 -14.61 10.57
N LEU A 413 -13.65 -15.01 9.75
CA LEU A 413 -14.62 -16.05 10.09
C LEU A 413 -13.94 -17.39 10.36
N ALA A 414 -13.01 -17.81 9.51
CA ALA A 414 -12.26 -19.04 9.72
C ALA A 414 -11.40 -18.98 11.00
N GLU A 415 -10.81 -17.82 11.32
CA GLU A 415 -10.06 -17.65 12.57
C GLU A 415 -10.97 -17.70 13.81
N LEU A 416 -12.22 -17.28 13.69
CA LEU A 416 -13.25 -17.40 14.74
C LEU A 416 -13.85 -18.80 14.85
N GLY A 417 -13.52 -19.74 13.92
CA GLY A 417 -14.06 -21.09 13.88
C GLY A 417 -15.43 -21.18 13.16
N GLU A 418 -15.82 -20.13 12.43
CA GLU A 418 -17.05 -20.07 11.64
C GLU A 418 -16.79 -20.58 10.19
N ASP A 419 -16.24 -21.80 10.09
CA ASP A 419 -15.71 -22.36 8.85
C ASP A 419 -16.76 -22.41 7.71
N GLY A 420 -18.03 -22.72 8.02
CA GLY A 420 -19.10 -22.76 7.01
C GLY A 420 -19.41 -21.40 6.39
N ALA A 421 -19.39 -20.32 7.19
CA ALA A 421 -19.56 -18.95 6.67
C ALA A 421 -18.33 -18.52 5.86
N ALA A 422 -17.13 -18.87 6.33
CA ALA A 422 -15.88 -18.61 5.62
C ALA A 422 -15.84 -19.30 4.24
N GLU A 423 -16.33 -20.55 4.16
CA GLU A 423 -16.42 -21.33 2.92
C GLU A 423 -17.33 -20.65 1.88
N ILE A 424 -18.46 -20.11 2.30
CA ILE A 424 -19.39 -19.39 1.39
C ILE A 424 -18.66 -18.24 0.68
N LEU A 425 -17.90 -17.44 1.43
CA LEU A 425 -17.15 -16.31 0.87
C LEU A 425 -15.99 -16.73 -0.02
N LEU A 426 -15.23 -17.73 0.41
CA LEU A 426 -14.17 -18.34 -0.40
C LEU A 426 -14.72 -18.86 -1.73
N ASN A 427 -15.82 -19.59 -1.67
CA ASN A 427 -16.46 -20.19 -2.83
C ASN A 427 -17.13 -19.15 -3.75
N ARG A 428 -17.51 -17.99 -3.23
CA ARG A 428 -17.96 -16.85 -4.05
C ARG A 428 -16.85 -16.34 -4.96
N ILE A 429 -15.61 -16.23 -4.45
CA ILE A 429 -14.44 -15.85 -5.26
C ILE A 429 -14.11 -16.93 -6.29
N ARG A 430 -14.09 -18.19 -5.87
CA ARG A 430 -13.80 -19.34 -6.74
C ARG A 430 -14.83 -19.51 -7.85
N SER A 431 -16.11 -19.38 -7.54
CA SER A 431 -17.20 -19.43 -8.54
C SER A 431 -17.01 -18.35 -9.60
N ARG A 432 -16.73 -17.10 -9.20
CA ARG A 432 -16.45 -16.02 -10.14
C ARG A 432 -15.26 -16.33 -11.04
N ALA A 433 -14.21 -16.94 -10.49
CA ALA A 433 -13.02 -17.34 -11.20
C ALA A 433 -13.21 -18.61 -12.07
N GLY A 434 -14.37 -19.25 -12.04
CA GLY A 434 -14.60 -20.55 -12.67
C GLY A 434 -13.62 -21.61 -12.15
N ALA A 435 -13.24 -21.51 -10.87
CA ALA A 435 -12.36 -22.43 -10.18
C ALA A 435 -13.16 -23.50 -9.44
N GLU A 436 -12.53 -24.64 -9.16
CA GLU A 436 -13.12 -25.67 -8.32
C GLU A 436 -13.42 -25.11 -6.92
N LEU A 437 -14.60 -25.43 -6.38
CA LEU A 437 -15.02 -24.99 -5.06
C LEU A 437 -14.24 -25.73 -3.95
N PHE A 438 -14.14 -25.12 -2.81
CA PHE A 438 -13.52 -25.73 -1.63
C PHE A 438 -14.41 -26.86 -1.09
N PRO A 439 -13.85 -28.02 -0.71
CA PRO A 439 -12.45 -28.41 -0.96
C PRO A 439 -12.28 -28.89 -2.42
N ALA A 440 -11.39 -28.29 -3.19
CA ALA A 440 -11.15 -28.60 -4.61
C ALA A 440 -10.64 -30.04 -4.82
N ASN A 441 -9.99 -30.60 -3.81
CA ASN A 441 -9.55 -32.00 -3.80
C ASN A 441 -9.40 -32.47 -2.35
N PRO A 442 -9.36 -33.78 -2.08
CA PRO A 442 -9.20 -34.30 -0.72
C PRO A 442 -7.94 -33.87 0.02
N GLY A 443 -6.93 -33.32 -0.71
CA GLY A 443 -5.64 -32.87 -0.16
C GLY A 443 -5.53 -31.36 0.01
N GLU A 444 -6.58 -30.57 -0.27
CA GLU A 444 -6.50 -29.11 -0.19
C GLU A 444 -6.23 -28.58 1.24
N GLY A 445 -6.52 -29.40 2.26
CA GLY A 445 -6.21 -29.07 3.65
C GLY A 445 -7.31 -28.27 4.35
N LYS A 446 -6.90 -27.42 5.31
CA LYS A 446 -7.83 -26.65 6.13
C LYS A 446 -8.29 -25.38 5.41
N ILE A 447 -9.50 -24.94 5.70
CA ILE A 447 -10.08 -23.72 5.11
C ILE A 447 -9.20 -22.48 5.30
N LYS A 448 -8.49 -22.35 6.44
CA LYS A 448 -7.56 -21.24 6.69
C LYS A 448 -6.41 -21.20 5.67
N ASP A 449 -5.88 -22.34 5.30
CA ASP A 449 -4.83 -22.44 4.29
C ASP A 449 -5.40 -22.21 2.89
N ALA A 450 -6.59 -22.74 2.61
CA ALA A 450 -7.28 -22.49 1.34
C ALA A 450 -7.54 -21.00 1.11
N ILE A 451 -8.03 -20.27 2.12
CA ILE A 451 -8.23 -18.82 2.06
C ILE A 451 -6.89 -18.08 1.87
N TYR A 452 -5.85 -18.45 2.61
CA TYR A 452 -4.52 -17.85 2.46
C TYR A 452 -3.98 -17.99 1.03
N TYR A 453 -4.03 -19.20 0.47
CA TYR A 453 -3.58 -19.42 -0.91
C TYR A 453 -4.51 -18.79 -1.95
N GLU A 454 -5.82 -18.70 -1.65
CA GLU A 454 -6.74 -17.97 -2.51
C GLU A 454 -6.41 -16.46 -2.55
N ARG A 455 -6.03 -15.86 -1.40
CA ARG A 455 -5.54 -14.48 -1.37
C ARG A 455 -4.25 -14.32 -2.19
N CYS A 456 -3.28 -15.24 -2.03
CA CYS A 456 -2.06 -15.25 -2.85
C CYS A 456 -2.35 -15.31 -4.35
N LYS A 457 -3.36 -16.07 -4.74
CA LYS A 457 -3.79 -16.27 -6.12
C LYS A 457 -4.56 -15.05 -6.65
N GLU A 458 -5.62 -14.68 -5.96
CA GLU A 458 -6.53 -13.62 -6.36
C GLU A 458 -5.85 -12.25 -6.42
N LEU A 459 -5.01 -11.94 -5.43
CA LEU A 459 -4.35 -10.65 -5.28
C LEU A 459 -2.91 -10.63 -5.83
N LEU A 460 -2.55 -11.59 -6.68
CA LEU A 460 -1.23 -11.69 -7.31
C LEU A 460 -0.86 -10.37 -7.99
N GLY A 461 0.25 -9.76 -7.57
CA GLY A 461 0.78 -8.53 -8.15
C GLY A 461 0.09 -7.23 -7.66
N GLU A 462 -0.73 -7.30 -6.61
CA GLU A 462 -1.45 -6.15 -6.05
C GLU A 462 -0.84 -5.63 -4.72
N GLY A 463 0.37 -6.10 -4.36
CA GLY A 463 1.11 -5.58 -3.21
C GLY A 463 0.71 -6.15 -1.84
N HIS A 464 -0.05 -7.25 -1.78
CA HIS A 464 -0.56 -7.82 -0.54
C HIS A 464 0.32 -8.92 0.06
N TYR A 465 1.00 -9.71 -0.76
CA TYR A 465 1.67 -10.96 -0.37
C TYR A 465 2.59 -10.81 0.84
N PHE A 466 3.55 -9.89 0.81
CA PHE A 466 4.51 -9.68 1.91
C PHE A 466 3.81 -9.27 3.21
N TYR A 467 2.83 -8.37 3.12
CA TYR A 467 2.13 -7.88 4.30
C TYR A 467 1.20 -8.95 4.89
N ASP A 468 0.61 -9.82 4.07
CA ASP A 468 -0.14 -10.99 4.54
C ASP A 468 0.80 -11.98 5.25
N LEU A 469 2.00 -12.26 4.73
CA LEU A 469 3.01 -13.06 5.42
C LEU A 469 3.37 -12.49 6.80
N VAL A 470 3.56 -11.17 6.90
CA VAL A 470 3.96 -10.50 8.15
C VAL A 470 2.83 -10.55 9.18
N ARG A 471 1.61 -10.10 8.82
CA ARG A 471 0.48 -10.03 9.76
C ARG A 471 0.00 -11.39 10.25
N THR A 472 0.06 -12.40 9.40
CA THR A 472 -0.29 -13.79 9.78
C THR A 472 0.87 -14.54 10.45
N ARG A 473 2.03 -13.90 10.59
CA ARG A 473 3.29 -14.51 11.07
C ARG A 473 3.79 -15.67 10.24
N LYS A 474 3.17 -15.94 9.09
CA LYS A 474 3.60 -16.99 8.14
C LYS A 474 5.00 -16.71 7.59
N ILE A 475 5.48 -15.47 7.68
CA ILE A 475 6.85 -15.08 7.31
C ILE A 475 7.94 -15.86 8.09
N MET A 476 7.61 -16.44 9.25
CA MET A 476 8.54 -17.25 10.05
C MET A 476 8.46 -18.76 9.73
N ASN A 477 7.51 -19.17 8.89
CA ASN A 477 7.26 -20.58 8.62
C ASN A 477 7.70 -20.95 7.19
N PRO A 478 8.66 -21.91 7.03
CA PRO A 478 9.18 -22.30 5.71
C PRO A 478 8.14 -22.95 4.80
N THR A 479 6.99 -23.39 5.32
CA THR A 479 5.88 -23.89 4.49
C THR A 479 5.27 -22.80 3.62
N TYR A 480 5.22 -21.57 4.12
CA TYR A 480 4.59 -20.42 3.44
C TYR A 480 5.58 -19.43 2.84
N CYS A 481 6.83 -19.47 3.27
CA CYS A 481 7.81 -18.43 2.98
C CYS A 481 9.14 -19.04 2.52
N TYR A 482 9.66 -18.59 1.37
CA TYR A 482 10.94 -19.10 0.83
C TYR A 482 12.17 -18.65 1.59
N SER A 483 12.08 -17.55 2.32
CA SER A 483 13.17 -17.00 3.13
C SER A 483 12.65 -16.63 4.51
N PRO A 484 12.37 -17.62 5.37
CA PRO A 484 11.71 -17.38 6.64
C PRO A 484 12.58 -16.57 7.58
N LEU A 485 11.97 -15.62 8.28
CA LEU A 485 12.62 -14.91 9.37
C LEU A 485 12.69 -15.79 10.61
N SER A 486 13.81 -15.73 11.33
CA SER A 486 13.84 -16.28 12.69
C SER A 486 12.89 -15.49 13.61
N PHE A 487 12.44 -16.09 14.70
CA PHE A 487 11.63 -15.41 15.70
C PHE A 487 12.33 -14.15 16.22
N SER A 488 13.63 -14.22 16.51
CA SER A 488 14.43 -13.06 16.93
C SER A 488 14.45 -11.94 15.87
N ALA A 489 14.63 -12.27 14.60
CA ALA A 489 14.59 -11.30 13.50
C ALA A 489 13.20 -10.66 13.37
N PHE A 490 12.12 -11.44 13.53
CA PHE A 490 10.75 -10.93 13.49
C PHE A 490 10.48 -9.94 14.64
N ILE A 491 10.84 -10.29 15.88
CA ILE A 491 10.67 -9.43 17.05
C ILE A 491 11.52 -8.16 16.95
N SER A 492 12.75 -8.26 16.41
CA SER A 492 13.61 -7.08 16.16
C SER A 492 13.16 -6.26 14.95
N LYS A 493 12.02 -6.61 14.33
CA LYS A 493 11.38 -5.87 13.25
C LYS A 493 12.17 -5.87 11.92
N ALA A 494 12.80 -7.01 11.58
CA ALA A 494 13.48 -7.21 10.30
C ALA A 494 12.56 -7.07 9.08
N TRP A 495 11.25 -7.14 9.28
CA TRP A 495 10.24 -6.90 8.25
C TRP A 495 10.01 -5.43 7.93
N THR A 496 10.58 -4.48 8.71
CA THR A 496 10.43 -3.03 8.48
C THR A 496 11.51 -2.48 7.54
N TRP A 497 11.41 -1.19 7.25
CA TRP A 497 12.46 -0.35 6.69
C TRP A 497 13.12 0.48 7.80
N PRO A 498 14.40 0.91 7.64
CA PRO A 498 14.99 1.90 8.52
C PRO A 498 14.33 3.26 8.28
N ILE A 499 14.31 4.12 9.28
CA ILE A 499 13.98 5.53 9.05
C ILE A 499 15.22 6.28 8.57
N SER A 500 15.01 7.34 7.80
CA SER A 500 16.11 8.13 7.21
C SER A 500 16.99 8.80 8.26
N SER A 501 18.26 9.02 7.94
CA SER A 501 19.18 9.78 8.79
C SER A 501 18.66 11.19 9.12
N THR A 502 17.93 11.80 8.19
CA THR A 502 17.28 13.10 8.40
C THR A 502 16.21 13.04 9.49
N ALA A 503 15.42 11.97 9.53
CA ALA A 503 14.41 11.78 10.58
C ALA A 503 15.07 11.57 11.95
N LEU A 504 16.19 10.84 12.01
CA LEU A 504 16.96 10.64 13.24
C LEU A 504 17.59 11.94 13.76
N ALA A 505 18.16 12.75 12.86
CA ALA A 505 18.88 13.97 13.25
C ALA A 505 17.96 15.09 13.76
N ASN A 506 16.73 15.15 13.28
CA ASN A 506 15.82 16.28 13.52
C ASN A 506 14.76 16.04 14.60
N ASN A 507 14.74 14.87 15.22
CA ASN A 507 13.84 14.58 16.32
C ASN A 507 14.61 13.78 17.41
N PRO A 508 14.78 14.34 18.61
CA PRO A 508 15.57 13.73 19.67
C PRO A 508 15.00 12.42 20.22
N TYR A 509 13.73 12.14 19.92
CA TYR A 509 13.05 10.91 20.36
C TYR A 509 13.18 9.77 19.34
N MET A 510 13.83 9.99 18.17
CA MET A 510 13.90 8.99 17.13
C MET A 510 15.02 8.01 17.34
N THR A 511 14.69 6.72 17.22
CA THR A 511 15.62 5.61 17.21
C THR A 511 15.29 4.65 16.08
N LEU A 512 16.28 3.91 15.61
CA LEU A 512 16.05 2.80 14.68
C LEU A 512 15.37 1.63 15.40
N ASN A 513 14.61 0.82 14.68
CA ASN A 513 14.21 -0.50 15.15
C ASN A 513 15.47 -1.36 15.41
N SER A 514 15.42 -2.25 16.39
CA SER A 514 16.62 -3.01 16.84
C SER A 514 17.30 -3.83 15.73
N TYR A 515 16.57 -4.28 14.74
CA TYR A 515 17.16 -4.93 13.56
C TYR A 515 18.10 -4.00 12.77
N TRP A 516 17.85 -2.70 12.79
CA TRP A 516 18.57 -1.70 12.00
C TRP A 516 19.69 -0.97 12.78
N GLN A 517 19.75 -1.21 14.08
CA GLN A 517 20.88 -0.77 14.92
C GLN A 517 22.11 -1.66 14.67
#